data_badf5e273ee90e79492d4c94601f4d59
#
_entry.id   badf5e273ee90e79492d4c94601f4d59
#
_cell.length_a   1.000
_cell.length_b   1.000
_cell.length_c   1.000
_cell.angle_alpha   90.00
_cell.angle_beta   90.00
_cell.angle_gamma   90.00
#
_symmetry.space_group_name_H-M   'P 1'
#
loop_
_entity.id
_entity.type
_entity.pdbx_description
1 polymer ?
#
loop_
_entity_poly.entity_id
_entity_poly.type
_entity_poly.pdbx_seq_one_letter_code
_entity_poly.pdbx_strand_id
1 'polypeptide(L)'
;MERRQGRTGAAFAAAVGVLVCGASVTGCSGSGAAAEDARPTTDAVGTLHRAAATLVREGSSKARTSMEMATGGTRVTIRGDGVYDFHGRLGRLTVTLPRDPAGAEEHRPITELLAPGALFMKNRGAGVPADKWVRVDTATLSDGNLVTGGATDPYAAAELLRGVRKATYVGQTEVEGTPVRHYRGIADIGLAARSASAGNKGPLRAAAKGFATAEVPFDAYLDDQGRIRKLRQRFGFVNGERKTTVAVTSTTLLYGFGAPARVVLPASADIFDGKIAER
;
A
#
# COMPACT_ATOMS: atom_id res chain seq x y z
N MET A 1 69.72 14.33 42.26
CA MET A 1 69.41 14.12 43.69
C MET A 1 68.47 12.93 43.68
N GLU A 2 69.07 11.83 43.84
CA GLU A 2 69.29 11.05 45.03
C GLU A 2 68.01 10.41 45.53
N ARG A 3 67.99 9.12 45.38
CA ARG A 3 68.26 7.97 46.29
C ARG A 3 67.03 7.56 47.01
N ARG A 4 66.70 6.39 47.32
CA ARG A 4 67.25 5.01 47.47
C ARG A 4 66.08 4.17 48.01
N GLN A 5 65.86 2.98 47.47
CA GLN A 5 66.26 1.68 48.03
C GLN A 5 65.60 1.22 49.33
N GLY A 6 65.13 -0.01 49.31
CA GLY A 6 65.01 -1.01 50.40
C GLY A 6 63.89 -1.96 50.13
N ARG A 7 64.04 -3.11 49.61
CA ARG A 7 64.63 -4.41 50.00
C ARG A 7 64.08 -4.92 51.31
N THR A 8 63.58 -6.10 51.23
CA THR A 8 63.72 -7.43 51.91
C THR A 8 62.32 -7.88 52.34
N GLY A 9 61.93 -9.15 52.28
CA GLY A 9 62.54 -10.43 51.94
C GLY A 9 61.67 -11.54 52.48
N ALA A 10 61.73 -12.66 51.81
CA ALA A 10 61.69 -14.03 52.32
C ALA A 10 60.48 -14.46 53.14
N ALA A 11 59.97 -15.65 53.10
CA ALA A 11 60.22 -16.93 52.49
C ALA A 11 59.25 -17.98 53.03
N PHE A 12 59.10 -19.11 52.31
CA PHE A 12 58.67 -20.45 52.76
C PHE A 12 57.18 -20.63 53.20
N ALA A 13 56.41 -21.65 52.88
CA ALA A 13 56.77 -23.02 52.49
C ALA A 13 55.59 -23.75 51.86
N ALA A 14 55.86 -24.72 51.13
CA ALA A 14 55.17 -25.79 50.49
C ALA A 14 54.00 -26.47 51.26
N ALA A 15 53.06 -27.02 50.52
CA ALA A 15 52.58 -28.42 50.54
C ALA A 15 51.41 -28.56 49.52
N VAL A 16 51.61 -29.31 48.48
CA VAL A 16 51.08 -30.63 48.09
C VAL A 16 49.57 -30.85 48.31
N GLY A 17 48.86 -31.13 47.20
CA GLY A 17 47.59 -31.82 47.31
C GLY A 17 46.73 -31.78 46.03
N VAL A 18 46.99 -32.75 45.13
CA VAL A 18 46.04 -33.63 44.41
C VAL A 18 45.01 -33.02 43.43
N LEU A 19 45.19 -33.41 42.17
CA LEU A 19 44.28 -33.60 41.03
C LEU A 19 42.79 -33.70 41.36
N VAL A 20 41.97 -32.96 40.57
CA VAL A 20 40.78 -33.54 39.91
C VAL A 20 40.56 -32.80 38.57
N CYS A 21 40.38 -33.59 37.52
CA CYS A 21 39.97 -33.19 36.19
C CYS A 21 38.64 -32.48 36.20
N GLY A 22 38.53 -31.36 35.48
CA GLY A 22 37.25 -30.68 35.22
C GLY A 22 37.36 -29.83 33.97
N ALA A 23 36.65 -30.20 32.97
CA ALA A 23 36.60 -29.72 31.61
C ALA A 23 36.71 -28.19 31.45
N SER A 24 37.62 -27.79 30.63
CA SER A 24 37.78 -26.46 30.08
C SER A 24 36.65 -26.15 29.10
N VAL A 25 35.71 -25.32 29.52
CA VAL A 25 34.79 -24.66 28.60
C VAL A 25 35.45 -23.33 28.24
N THR A 26 36.09 -23.30 27.11
CA THR A 26 36.54 -22.06 26.47
C THR A 26 35.28 -21.28 26.02
N GLY A 27 34.86 -20.34 26.82
CA GLY A 27 33.89 -19.34 26.43
C GLY A 27 34.51 -18.37 25.43
N CYS A 28 34.21 -18.54 24.16
CA CYS A 28 34.38 -17.47 23.18
C CYS A 28 33.39 -16.37 23.48
N SER A 29 33.85 -15.31 24.09
CA SER A 29 33.15 -14.00 24.08
C SER A 29 33.25 -13.44 22.68
N GLY A 30 32.29 -13.87 21.81
CA GLY A 30 32.00 -13.22 20.55
C GLY A 30 31.05 -12.08 20.80
N SER A 31 31.54 -10.86 20.70
CA SER A 31 30.74 -9.64 20.54
C SER A 31 29.81 -9.78 19.35
N GLY A 32 28.55 -10.13 19.59
CA GLY A 32 27.51 -10.28 18.61
C GLY A 32 26.24 -9.53 19.01
N ALA A 33 26.37 -8.25 19.34
CA ALA A 33 25.21 -7.38 19.56
C ALA A 33 24.83 -6.68 18.25
N ALA A 34 24.46 -7.44 17.22
CA ALA A 34 23.92 -6.89 15.98
C ALA A 34 23.12 -7.90 15.17
N ALA A 35 22.40 -8.84 15.77
CA ALA A 35 21.67 -9.86 15.03
C ALA A 35 20.29 -10.23 15.63
N GLU A 36 19.70 -9.41 16.49
CA GLU A 36 18.39 -9.76 17.06
C GLU A 36 17.18 -9.13 16.35
N ASP A 37 17.36 -8.26 15.35
CA ASP A 37 16.23 -7.63 14.63
C ASP A 37 15.86 -8.30 13.30
N ALA A 38 16.53 -9.34 12.90
CA ALA A 38 16.19 -10.12 11.72
C ALA A 38 15.52 -11.44 12.11
N ARG A 39 14.37 -11.37 12.79
CA ARG A 39 13.40 -12.48 12.66
C ARG A 39 12.80 -12.35 11.27
N PRO A 40 13.19 -13.21 10.30
CA PRO A 40 12.48 -13.24 9.03
C PRO A 40 11.04 -13.52 9.43
N THR A 41 10.11 -12.66 9.04
CA THR A 41 8.69 -13.02 9.11
C THR A 41 8.56 -14.21 8.19
N THR A 42 8.59 -15.40 8.77
CA THR A 42 8.60 -16.70 8.09
C THR A 42 7.39 -16.88 7.16
N ASP A 43 6.44 -15.94 7.20
CA ASP A 43 5.22 -15.91 6.40
C ASP A 43 4.92 -14.48 5.90
N ALA A 44 5.79 -13.93 5.06
CA ALA A 44 5.57 -12.63 4.43
C ALA A 44 4.31 -12.64 3.53
N VAL A 45 4.08 -13.75 2.80
CA VAL A 45 2.92 -13.92 1.94
C VAL A 45 1.63 -13.95 2.75
N GLY A 46 1.55 -14.78 3.78
CA GLY A 46 0.36 -14.85 4.64
C GLY A 46 0.10 -13.54 5.40
N THR A 47 1.14 -12.81 5.80
CA THR A 47 0.99 -11.48 6.40
C THR A 47 0.30 -10.52 5.44
N LEU A 48 0.73 -10.48 4.18
CA LEU A 48 0.14 -9.64 3.15
C LEU A 48 -1.29 -10.08 2.76
N HIS A 49 -1.56 -11.39 2.70
CA HIS A 49 -2.92 -11.90 2.45
C HIS A 49 -3.91 -11.44 3.53
N ARG A 50 -3.47 -11.30 4.77
CA ARG A 50 -4.32 -10.86 5.90
C ARG A 50 -4.52 -9.34 5.95
N ALA A 51 -3.69 -8.56 5.26
CA ALA A 51 -3.66 -7.10 5.39
C ALA A 51 -5.00 -6.43 5.06
N ALA A 52 -5.70 -6.88 4.00
CA ALA A 52 -7.04 -6.36 3.67
C ALA A 52 -8.08 -6.67 4.75
N ALA A 53 -8.02 -7.86 5.37
CA ALA A 53 -8.91 -8.21 6.48
C ALA A 53 -8.60 -7.41 7.75
N THR A 54 -7.33 -7.04 7.95
CA THR A 54 -6.93 -6.14 9.04
C THR A 54 -7.59 -4.77 8.88
N LEU A 55 -7.61 -4.19 7.69
CA LEU A 55 -8.28 -2.91 7.44
C LEU A 55 -9.78 -2.97 7.77
N VAL A 56 -10.45 -4.08 7.44
CA VAL A 56 -11.87 -4.27 7.81
C VAL A 56 -12.04 -4.27 9.34
N ARG A 57 -11.16 -4.92 10.09
CA ARG A 57 -11.23 -4.91 11.57
C ARG A 57 -11.00 -3.52 12.17
N GLU A 58 -10.16 -2.71 11.55
CA GLU A 58 -9.91 -1.32 11.99
C GLU A 58 -11.10 -0.38 11.71
N GLY A 59 -12.01 -0.76 10.84
CA GLY A 59 -13.26 -0.06 10.55
C GLY A 59 -13.11 1.07 9.55
N SER A 60 -12.25 2.03 9.79
CA SER A 60 -12.12 3.22 8.92
C SER A 60 -10.72 3.81 8.95
N SER A 61 -10.43 4.68 7.97
CA SER A 61 -9.21 5.51 7.98
C SER A 61 -9.40 6.77 7.13
N LYS A 62 -8.47 7.70 7.29
CA LYS A 62 -8.18 8.70 6.25
C LYS A 62 -7.34 8.03 5.15
N ALA A 63 -7.50 8.50 3.93
CA ALA A 63 -6.77 8.00 2.76
C ALA A 63 -6.22 9.15 1.95
N ARG A 64 -4.97 8.99 1.50
CA ARG A 64 -4.36 9.84 0.47
C ARG A 64 -3.87 8.94 -0.65
N THR A 65 -4.25 9.27 -1.88
CA THR A 65 -3.82 8.54 -3.08
C THR A 65 -3.00 9.42 -3.99
N SER A 66 -2.06 8.83 -4.68
CA SER A 66 -1.29 9.49 -5.74
C SER A 66 -1.11 8.51 -6.88
N MET A 67 -1.49 8.91 -8.07
CA MET A 67 -1.35 8.12 -9.28
C MET A 67 -0.46 8.85 -10.27
N GLU A 68 0.65 8.25 -10.62
CA GLU A 68 1.58 8.74 -11.64
C GLU A 68 1.42 7.89 -12.90
N MET A 69 1.09 8.53 -14.00
CA MET A 69 1.00 7.91 -15.32
C MET A 69 2.11 8.44 -16.22
N ALA A 70 2.79 7.55 -16.93
CA ALA A 70 3.85 7.91 -17.86
C ALA A 70 3.60 7.25 -19.22
N THR A 71 3.60 8.08 -20.28
CA THR A 71 3.48 7.65 -21.68
C THR A 71 4.21 8.63 -22.59
N GLY A 72 5.00 8.13 -23.56
CA GLY A 72 5.62 8.95 -24.60
C GLY A 72 6.43 10.16 -24.11
N GLY A 73 7.07 10.07 -22.92
CA GLY A 73 7.82 11.18 -22.33
C GLY A 73 6.99 12.14 -21.47
N THR A 74 5.66 12.03 -21.48
CA THR A 74 4.76 12.82 -20.62
C THR A 74 4.49 12.09 -19.32
N ARG A 75 4.53 12.83 -18.20
CA ARG A 75 4.18 12.34 -16.87
C ARG A 75 3.06 13.19 -16.29
N VAL A 76 2.01 12.52 -15.82
CA VAL A 76 0.86 13.14 -15.18
C VAL A 76 0.72 12.57 -13.77
N THR A 77 0.44 13.43 -12.78
CA THR A 77 0.19 13.01 -11.41
C THR A 77 -1.18 13.49 -10.97
N ILE A 78 -2.02 12.55 -10.57
CA ILE A 78 -3.35 12.79 -10.01
C ILE A 78 -3.29 12.50 -8.51
N ARG A 79 -3.95 13.31 -7.68
CA ARG A 79 -3.99 13.15 -6.23
C ARG A 79 -5.41 13.06 -5.73
N GLY A 80 -5.63 12.23 -4.71
CA GLY A 80 -6.90 12.11 -4.02
C GLY A 80 -6.69 12.13 -2.50
N ASP A 81 -7.54 12.83 -1.79
CA ASP A 81 -7.57 12.90 -0.33
C ASP A 81 -8.97 12.66 0.19
N GLY A 82 -9.12 11.89 1.28
CA GLY A 82 -10.42 11.64 1.83
C GLY A 82 -10.47 10.61 2.96
N VAL A 83 -11.57 9.88 3.03
CA VAL A 83 -11.86 8.88 4.08
C VAL A 83 -12.42 7.61 3.47
N TYR A 84 -12.20 6.50 4.16
CA TYR A 84 -12.73 5.20 3.78
C TYR A 84 -13.30 4.47 4.99
N ASP A 85 -14.51 3.94 4.85
CA ASP A 85 -15.17 2.99 5.75
C ASP A 85 -14.98 1.58 5.19
N PHE A 86 -14.12 0.78 5.83
CA PHE A 86 -13.83 -0.59 5.39
C PHE A 86 -14.94 -1.57 5.75
N HIS A 87 -15.76 -1.31 6.77
CA HIS A 87 -16.93 -2.14 7.09
C HIS A 87 -18.01 -1.99 6.02
N GLY A 88 -18.41 -0.74 5.75
CA GLY A 88 -19.38 -0.43 4.70
C GLY A 88 -18.81 -0.55 3.30
N ARG A 89 -17.49 -0.61 3.16
CA ARG A 89 -16.77 -0.56 1.87
C ARG A 89 -17.14 0.68 1.07
N LEU A 90 -17.22 1.79 1.77
CA LEU A 90 -17.58 3.08 1.21
C LEU A 90 -16.44 4.06 1.37
N GLY A 91 -16.10 4.77 0.31
CA GLY A 91 -15.08 5.80 0.34
C GLY A 91 -15.60 7.12 -0.19
N ARG A 92 -15.01 8.22 0.28
CA ARG A 92 -15.18 9.55 -0.29
C ARG A 92 -13.81 10.17 -0.47
N LEU A 93 -13.46 10.47 -1.72
CA LEU A 93 -12.22 11.12 -2.09
C LEU A 93 -12.48 12.41 -2.85
N THR A 94 -11.67 13.42 -2.61
CA THR A 94 -11.57 14.61 -3.44
C THR A 94 -10.34 14.45 -4.33
N VAL A 95 -10.55 14.38 -5.64
CA VAL A 95 -9.50 14.13 -6.63
C VAL A 95 -9.13 15.43 -7.30
N THR A 96 -7.85 15.76 -7.28
CA THR A 96 -7.27 16.92 -7.94
C THR A 96 -6.49 16.48 -9.17
N LEU A 97 -6.89 16.98 -10.32
CA LEU A 97 -6.18 16.80 -11.59
C LEU A 97 -5.02 17.80 -11.69
N PRO A 98 -3.96 17.45 -12.40
CA PRO A 98 -2.88 18.41 -12.68
C PRO A 98 -3.39 19.57 -13.53
N ARG A 99 -2.74 20.71 -13.41
CA ARG A 99 -3.02 21.86 -14.29
C ARG A 99 -2.62 21.51 -15.72
N ASP A 100 -3.42 21.97 -16.67
CA ASP A 100 -3.06 21.86 -18.07
C ASP A 100 -1.77 22.69 -18.34
N PRO A 101 -0.76 22.10 -18.99
CA PRO A 101 0.46 22.83 -19.35
C PRO A 101 0.23 24.09 -20.19
N ALA A 102 -0.88 24.15 -20.94
CA ALA A 102 -1.29 25.30 -21.76
C ALA A 102 -1.92 26.44 -20.96
N GLY A 103 -2.05 26.33 -19.62
CA GLY A 103 -2.63 27.36 -18.78
C GLY A 103 -4.16 27.51 -18.92
N ALA A 104 -4.81 26.58 -19.60
CA ALA A 104 -6.26 26.53 -19.66
C ALA A 104 -6.85 26.14 -18.29
N GLU A 105 -8.10 26.51 -18.07
CA GLU A 105 -8.91 26.49 -16.87
C GLU A 105 -8.49 25.52 -15.75
N GLU A 106 -8.47 26.03 -14.53
CA GLU A 106 -8.26 25.23 -13.32
C GLU A 106 -9.41 24.21 -13.19
N HIS A 107 -9.07 22.93 -13.33
CA HIS A 107 -10.05 21.85 -13.20
C HIS A 107 -10.66 21.87 -11.80
N ARG A 108 -11.97 21.96 -11.70
CA ARG A 108 -12.66 21.78 -10.43
C ARG A 108 -12.32 20.40 -9.85
N PRO A 109 -12.02 20.29 -8.55
CA PRO A 109 -11.82 19.00 -7.93
C PRO A 109 -13.01 18.07 -8.16
N ILE A 110 -12.70 16.82 -8.47
CA ILE A 110 -13.71 15.77 -8.65
C ILE A 110 -14.01 15.19 -7.27
N THR A 111 -15.28 15.07 -6.90
CA THR A 111 -15.66 14.26 -5.74
C THR A 111 -16.00 12.86 -6.23
N GLU A 112 -15.28 11.88 -5.68
CA GLU A 112 -15.52 10.46 -5.91
C GLU A 112 -16.13 9.81 -4.67
N LEU A 113 -17.21 9.04 -4.88
CA LEU A 113 -17.74 8.13 -3.88
C LEU A 113 -17.53 6.71 -4.39
N LEU A 114 -16.82 5.92 -3.59
CA LEU A 114 -16.48 4.54 -3.86
C LEU A 114 -17.50 3.66 -3.14
N ALA A 115 -18.06 2.69 -3.84
CA ALA A 115 -18.98 1.70 -3.29
C ALA A 115 -18.72 0.33 -3.92
N PRO A 116 -19.18 -0.78 -3.31
CA PRO A 116 -18.99 -2.12 -3.88
C PRO A 116 -19.52 -2.21 -5.32
N GLY A 117 -18.60 -2.35 -6.29
CA GLY A 117 -18.92 -2.45 -7.70
C GLY A 117 -19.36 -1.15 -8.38
N ALA A 118 -19.30 0.00 -7.70
CA ALA A 118 -19.74 1.28 -8.27
C ALA A 118 -18.81 2.44 -7.88
N LEU A 119 -18.61 3.34 -8.84
CA LEU A 119 -17.98 4.63 -8.66
C LEU A 119 -18.97 5.72 -8.98
N PHE A 120 -19.12 6.71 -8.10
CA PHE A 120 -19.90 7.91 -8.35
C PHE A 120 -18.97 9.11 -8.42
N MET A 121 -19.12 9.92 -9.45
CA MET A 121 -18.26 11.10 -9.67
C MET A 121 -19.12 12.36 -9.81
N LYS A 122 -18.70 13.43 -9.17
CA LYS A 122 -19.25 14.77 -9.36
C LYS A 122 -18.17 15.67 -9.96
N ASN A 123 -18.58 16.61 -10.79
CA ASN A 123 -17.69 17.46 -11.59
C ASN A 123 -16.86 16.68 -12.63
N ARG A 124 -17.39 15.58 -13.17
CA ARG A 124 -16.75 14.80 -14.23
C ARG A 124 -17.78 14.33 -15.25
N GLY A 125 -17.38 14.39 -16.53
CA GLY A 125 -18.19 13.98 -17.68
C GLY A 125 -18.63 15.18 -18.52
N ALA A 126 -18.34 15.12 -19.81
CA ALA A 126 -18.79 16.17 -20.74
C ALA A 126 -20.32 16.17 -20.87
N GLY A 127 -20.95 17.35 -20.74
CA GLY A 127 -22.39 17.48 -20.82
C GLY A 127 -23.17 17.09 -19.57
N VAL A 128 -22.51 16.68 -18.49
CA VAL A 128 -23.15 16.37 -17.20
C VAL A 128 -23.38 17.66 -16.42
N PRO A 129 -24.63 17.94 -15.97
CA PRO A 129 -24.91 19.10 -15.13
C PRO A 129 -24.12 19.06 -13.81
N ALA A 130 -23.65 20.21 -13.33
CA ALA A 130 -22.76 20.30 -12.16
C ALA A 130 -23.40 19.80 -10.84
N ASP A 131 -24.72 19.77 -10.75
CA ASP A 131 -25.47 19.24 -9.60
C ASP A 131 -25.67 17.73 -9.65
N LYS A 132 -25.43 17.07 -10.79
CA LYS A 132 -25.61 15.65 -11.00
C LYS A 132 -24.36 14.83 -10.74
N TRP A 133 -24.57 13.55 -10.42
CA TRP A 133 -23.55 12.53 -10.27
C TRP A 133 -23.51 11.61 -11.49
N VAL A 134 -22.32 11.24 -11.89
CA VAL A 134 -22.10 10.14 -12.84
C VAL A 134 -21.90 8.86 -12.04
N ARG A 135 -22.65 7.80 -12.38
CA ARG A 135 -22.45 6.46 -11.82
C ARG A 135 -21.79 5.56 -12.86
N VAL A 136 -20.72 4.88 -12.46
CA VAL A 136 -20.02 3.91 -13.29
C VAL A 136 -20.02 2.57 -12.60
N ASP A 137 -20.35 1.49 -13.31
CA ASP A 137 -20.11 0.12 -12.84
C ASP A 137 -18.63 -0.21 -13.03
N THR A 138 -17.94 -0.41 -11.93
CA THR A 138 -16.49 -0.64 -11.96
C THR A 138 -16.08 -1.97 -12.60
N ALA A 139 -17.01 -2.93 -12.75
CA ALA A 139 -16.74 -4.17 -13.48
C ALA A 139 -16.77 -3.99 -15.00
N THR A 140 -17.33 -2.88 -15.51
CA THR A 140 -17.30 -2.56 -16.95
C THR A 140 -16.02 -1.82 -17.36
N LEU A 141 -15.28 -1.28 -16.40
CA LEU A 141 -13.99 -0.63 -16.66
C LEU A 141 -12.90 -1.68 -16.88
N SER A 142 -12.13 -1.52 -17.94
CA SER A 142 -11.04 -2.46 -18.30
C SER A 142 -9.95 -2.58 -17.23
N ASP A 143 -9.84 -1.60 -16.37
CA ASP A 143 -8.89 -1.55 -15.23
C ASP A 143 -9.55 -1.80 -13.87
N GLY A 144 -10.87 -2.10 -13.85
CA GLY A 144 -11.61 -2.32 -12.62
C GLY A 144 -11.59 -1.14 -11.65
N ASN A 145 -11.42 0.09 -12.17
CA ASN A 145 -11.25 1.32 -11.39
C ASN A 145 -9.97 1.38 -10.55
N LEU A 146 -8.93 0.65 -10.94
CA LEU A 146 -7.61 0.82 -10.32
C LEU A 146 -6.86 2.06 -10.85
N VAL A 147 -7.30 2.59 -12.01
CA VAL A 147 -6.70 3.74 -12.70
C VAL A 147 -7.73 4.76 -13.17
N THR A 148 -8.84 4.33 -13.78
CA THR A 148 -9.79 5.20 -14.53
C THR A 148 -10.43 6.29 -13.68
N GLY A 149 -10.75 6.05 -12.43
CA GLY A 149 -11.34 7.04 -11.53
C GLY A 149 -10.45 8.24 -11.26
N GLY A 150 -9.13 8.06 -11.38
CA GLY A 150 -8.15 9.08 -11.01
C GLY A 150 -7.62 8.90 -9.58
N ALA A 151 -8.41 8.26 -8.70
CA ALA A 151 -7.93 7.78 -7.41
C ALA A 151 -8.16 6.26 -7.31
N THR A 152 -7.13 5.53 -6.90
CA THR A 152 -7.28 4.10 -6.65
C THR A 152 -8.14 3.88 -5.41
N ASP A 153 -9.15 3.02 -5.51
CA ASP A 153 -9.92 2.58 -4.34
C ASP A 153 -8.97 1.90 -3.32
N PRO A 154 -8.83 2.45 -2.10
CA PRO A 154 -7.90 1.94 -1.09
C PRO A 154 -8.16 0.48 -0.71
N TYR A 155 -9.41 0.05 -0.70
CA TYR A 155 -9.76 -1.32 -0.35
C TYR A 155 -9.52 -2.29 -1.51
N ALA A 156 -9.86 -1.90 -2.75
CA ALA A 156 -9.52 -2.68 -3.94
C ALA A 156 -7.99 -2.86 -4.08
N ALA A 157 -7.22 -1.80 -3.82
CA ALA A 157 -5.76 -1.86 -3.78
C ALA A 157 -5.25 -2.85 -2.72
N ALA A 158 -5.84 -2.83 -1.52
CA ALA A 158 -5.48 -3.77 -0.45
C ALA A 158 -5.85 -5.22 -0.80
N GLU A 159 -6.98 -5.45 -1.47
CA GLU A 159 -7.42 -6.79 -1.87
C GLU A 159 -6.54 -7.42 -2.97
N LEU A 160 -5.79 -6.62 -3.74
CA LEU A 160 -4.74 -7.15 -4.62
C LEU A 160 -3.68 -7.96 -3.86
N LEU A 161 -3.42 -7.63 -2.60
CA LEU A 161 -2.47 -8.39 -1.77
C LEU A 161 -2.94 -9.82 -1.47
N ARG A 162 -4.21 -10.15 -1.66
CA ARG A 162 -4.72 -11.53 -1.58
C ARG A 162 -4.21 -12.42 -2.71
N GLY A 163 -3.68 -11.82 -3.77
CA GLY A 163 -3.07 -12.51 -4.90
C GLY A 163 -1.54 -12.59 -4.83
N VAL A 164 -0.92 -12.23 -3.71
CA VAL A 164 0.53 -12.27 -3.56
C VAL A 164 1.05 -13.69 -3.69
N ARG A 165 1.99 -13.90 -4.61
CA ARG A 165 2.63 -15.20 -4.85
C ARG A 165 4.04 -15.25 -4.26
N LYS A 166 4.74 -14.11 -4.29
CA LYS A 166 6.10 -13.98 -3.78
C LYS A 166 6.23 -12.63 -3.07
N ALA A 167 6.79 -12.66 -1.88
CA ALA A 167 7.10 -11.46 -1.13
C ALA A 167 8.37 -11.65 -0.32
N THR A 168 9.13 -10.57 -0.18
CA THR A 168 10.33 -10.50 0.64
C THR A 168 10.13 -9.40 1.67
N TYR A 169 10.48 -9.67 2.91
CA TYR A 169 10.67 -8.65 3.93
C TYR A 169 11.95 -7.88 3.61
N VAL A 170 11.85 -6.58 3.47
CA VAL A 170 12.98 -5.70 3.08
C VAL A 170 13.67 -5.11 4.31
N GLY A 171 12.90 -4.84 5.38
CA GLY A 171 13.41 -4.23 6.60
C GLY A 171 12.36 -3.36 7.29
N GLN A 172 12.78 -2.69 8.36
CA GLN A 172 11.99 -1.66 9.04
C GLN A 172 12.29 -0.28 8.46
N THR A 173 11.30 0.59 8.47
CA THR A 173 11.41 2.00 8.05
C THR A 173 10.27 2.79 8.69
N GLU A 174 10.11 4.05 8.29
CA GLU A 174 9.02 4.89 8.76
C GLU A 174 8.15 5.37 7.60
N VAL A 175 6.85 5.51 7.86
CA VAL A 175 5.88 6.17 6.99
C VAL A 175 5.18 7.24 7.80
N GLU A 176 5.39 8.51 7.48
CA GLU A 176 4.83 9.67 8.20
C GLU A 176 5.03 9.57 9.73
N GLY A 177 6.27 9.25 10.16
CA GLY A 177 6.65 9.11 11.57
C GLY A 177 6.13 7.84 12.26
N THR A 178 5.51 6.91 11.53
CA THR A 178 5.07 5.63 12.07
C THR A 178 6.04 4.53 11.67
N PRO A 179 6.61 3.75 12.62
CA PRO A 179 7.43 2.58 12.31
C PRO A 179 6.62 1.54 11.54
N VAL A 180 7.20 1.00 10.47
CA VAL A 180 6.56 0.03 9.60
C VAL A 180 7.53 -1.03 9.11
N ARG A 181 7.00 -2.20 8.81
CA ARG A 181 7.69 -3.29 8.11
C ARG A 181 7.45 -3.16 6.62
N HIS A 182 8.53 -3.05 5.85
CA HIS A 182 8.48 -2.96 4.40
C HIS A 182 8.56 -4.35 3.77
N TYR A 183 7.61 -4.63 2.90
CA TYR A 183 7.56 -5.83 2.07
C TYR A 183 7.55 -5.44 0.60
N ARG A 184 8.24 -6.21 -0.22
CA ARG A 184 8.25 -6.09 -1.67
C ARG A 184 7.86 -7.41 -2.30
N GLY A 185 7.08 -7.36 -3.38
CA GLY A 185 6.66 -8.59 -4.02
C GLY A 185 5.90 -8.39 -5.31
N ILE A 186 5.27 -9.47 -5.75
CA ILE A 186 4.42 -9.53 -6.93
C ILE A 186 3.09 -10.16 -6.53
N ALA A 187 1.99 -9.48 -6.88
CA ALA A 187 0.64 -9.98 -6.75
C ALA A 187 0.10 -10.37 -8.15
N ASP A 188 -0.63 -11.47 -8.21
CA ASP A 188 -1.38 -11.92 -9.38
C ASP A 188 -2.82 -11.42 -9.27
N ILE A 189 -3.25 -10.55 -10.21
CA ILE A 189 -4.60 -9.96 -10.19
C ILE A 189 -5.68 -11.04 -10.32
N GLY A 190 -5.44 -12.09 -11.11
CA GLY A 190 -6.38 -13.18 -11.29
C GLY A 190 -6.59 -13.98 -9.99
N LEU A 191 -5.52 -14.23 -9.23
CA LEU A 191 -5.61 -14.83 -7.90
C LEU A 191 -6.34 -13.89 -6.92
N ALA A 192 -5.98 -12.61 -6.93
CA ALA A 192 -6.66 -11.61 -6.11
C ALA A 192 -8.16 -11.56 -6.40
N ALA A 193 -8.57 -11.53 -7.67
CA ALA A 193 -9.97 -11.53 -8.08
C ALA A 193 -10.76 -12.75 -7.58
N ARG A 194 -10.12 -13.93 -7.50
CA ARG A 194 -10.77 -15.14 -6.95
C ARG A 194 -11.01 -15.03 -5.45
N SER A 195 -10.07 -14.43 -4.74
CA SER A 195 -10.06 -14.33 -3.28
C SER A 195 -10.66 -13.04 -2.73
N ALA A 196 -11.02 -12.10 -3.61
CA ALA A 196 -11.57 -10.80 -3.26
C ALA A 196 -12.99 -10.90 -2.67
N SER A 197 -13.38 -9.86 -1.97
CA SER A 197 -14.76 -9.65 -1.53
C SER A 197 -15.73 -9.55 -2.72
N ALA A 198 -17.00 -9.83 -2.50
CA ALA A 198 -18.01 -9.89 -3.58
C ALA A 198 -18.02 -8.64 -4.47
N GLY A 199 -17.93 -7.44 -3.87
CA GLY A 199 -17.93 -6.18 -4.61
C GLY A 199 -16.69 -5.95 -5.49
N ASN A 200 -15.55 -6.54 -5.14
CA ASN A 200 -14.28 -6.37 -5.87
C ASN A 200 -13.96 -7.52 -6.83
N LYS A 201 -14.68 -8.64 -6.78
CA LYS A 201 -14.45 -9.77 -7.71
C LYS A 201 -14.64 -9.40 -9.17
N GLY A 202 -15.70 -8.68 -9.50
CA GLY A 202 -16.00 -8.20 -10.85
C GLY A 202 -14.92 -7.23 -11.34
N PRO A 203 -14.71 -6.10 -10.65
CA PRO A 203 -13.67 -5.14 -10.97
C PRO A 203 -12.28 -5.74 -11.14
N LEU A 204 -11.81 -6.57 -10.22
CA LEU A 204 -10.49 -7.19 -10.32
C LEU A 204 -10.39 -8.21 -11.48
N ARG A 205 -11.48 -8.88 -11.86
CA ARG A 205 -11.53 -9.70 -13.07
C ARG A 205 -11.42 -8.86 -14.34
N ALA A 206 -12.06 -7.70 -14.37
CA ALA A 206 -11.94 -6.76 -15.48
C ALA A 206 -10.49 -6.26 -15.60
N ALA A 207 -9.88 -5.85 -14.50
CA ALA A 207 -8.48 -5.45 -14.45
C ALA A 207 -7.53 -6.55 -14.92
N ALA A 208 -7.75 -7.81 -14.52
CA ALA A 208 -6.94 -8.94 -14.96
C ALA A 208 -6.97 -9.20 -16.47
N LYS A 209 -8.02 -8.73 -17.15
CA LYS A 209 -8.16 -8.83 -18.61
C LYS A 209 -7.60 -7.61 -19.34
N GLY A 210 -7.69 -6.43 -18.74
CA GLY A 210 -7.35 -5.17 -19.37
C GLY A 210 -5.89 -4.73 -19.19
N PHE A 211 -5.20 -5.23 -18.18
CA PHE A 211 -3.78 -4.90 -17.97
C PHE A 211 -2.87 -5.71 -18.92
N ALA A 212 -1.74 -5.11 -19.28
CA ALA A 212 -0.73 -5.72 -20.11
C ALA A 212 -0.13 -7.00 -19.50
N THR A 213 -0.16 -7.13 -18.18
CA THR A 213 0.27 -8.29 -17.41
C THR A 213 -0.63 -8.51 -16.21
N ALA A 214 -0.86 -9.77 -15.85
CA ALA A 214 -1.56 -10.13 -14.62
C ALA A 214 -0.70 -9.93 -13.36
N GLU A 215 0.59 -9.69 -13.51
CA GLU A 215 1.53 -9.49 -12.41
C GLU A 215 1.62 -8.01 -12.04
N VAL A 216 1.40 -7.72 -10.76
CA VAL A 216 1.48 -6.38 -10.17
C VAL A 216 2.63 -6.34 -9.17
N PRO A 217 3.77 -5.75 -9.54
CA PRO A 217 4.81 -5.45 -8.58
C PRO A 217 4.32 -4.44 -7.53
N PHE A 218 4.65 -4.68 -6.27
CA PHE A 218 4.24 -3.80 -5.18
C PHE A 218 5.33 -3.60 -4.13
N ASP A 219 5.20 -2.50 -3.38
CA ASP A 219 5.85 -2.23 -2.11
C ASP A 219 4.74 -1.95 -1.08
N ALA A 220 4.68 -2.75 0.00
CA ALA A 220 3.70 -2.63 1.07
C ALA A 220 4.40 -2.35 2.41
N TYR A 221 3.84 -1.43 3.18
CA TYR A 221 4.37 -0.96 4.45
C TYR A 221 3.29 -1.15 5.51
N LEU A 222 3.53 -2.08 6.43
CA LEU A 222 2.57 -2.46 7.46
C LEU A 222 3.11 -2.07 8.85
N ASP A 223 2.25 -1.48 9.68
CA ASP A 223 2.59 -1.22 11.07
C ASP A 223 2.55 -2.49 11.94
N ASP A 224 2.79 -2.34 13.23
CA ASP A 224 2.86 -3.47 14.16
C ASP A 224 1.54 -4.22 14.32
N GLN A 225 0.40 -3.53 14.08
CA GLN A 225 -0.92 -4.15 14.06
C GLN A 225 -1.22 -4.86 12.72
N GLY A 226 -0.31 -4.79 11.74
CA GLY A 226 -0.49 -5.35 10.40
C GLY A 226 -1.39 -4.51 9.50
N ARG A 227 -1.66 -3.24 9.87
CA ARG A 227 -2.43 -2.30 9.04
C ARG A 227 -1.54 -1.75 7.94
N ILE A 228 -2.08 -1.66 6.74
CA ILE A 228 -1.39 -1.01 5.62
C ILE A 228 -1.30 0.49 5.92
N ARG A 229 -0.08 1.02 6.03
CA ARG A 229 0.19 2.46 6.13
C ARG A 229 0.48 3.06 4.77
N LYS A 230 1.17 2.30 3.91
CA LYS A 230 1.45 2.68 2.53
C LYS A 230 1.44 1.45 1.63
N LEU A 231 0.84 1.58 0.46
CA LEU A 231 0.87 0.57 -0.58
C LEU A 231 1.20 1.25 -1.90
N ARG A 232 2.26 0.82 -2.56
CA ARG A 232 2.64 1.27 -3.89
C ARG A 232 2.55 0.11 -4.86
N GLN A 233 1.85 0.31 -5.96
CA GLN A 233 1.59 -0.72 -6.97
C GLN A 233 1.93 -0.16 -8.36
N ARG A 234 2.40 -1.04 -9.25
CA ARG A 234 2.76 -0.66 -10.62
C ARG A 234 1.95 -1.47 -11.59
N PHE A 235 1.28 -0.76 -12.49
CA PHE A 235 0.44 -1.33 -13.53
C PHE A 235 0.95 -0.93 -14.91
N GLY A 236 0.64 -1.74 -15.90
CA GLY A 236 0.82 -1.41 -17.30
C GLY A 236 -0.44 -1.76 -18.07
N PHE A 237 -0.93 -0.84 -18.88
CA PHE A 237 -2.03 -1.14 -19.80
C PHE A 237 -1.73 -0.62 -21.20
N VAL A 238 -2.34 -1.26 -22.19
CA VAL A 238 -2.18 -0.86 -23.59
C VAL A 238 -3.29 0.14 -23.92
N ASN A 239 -2.90 1.35 -24.30
CA ASN A 239 -3.85 2.32 -24.85
C ASN A 239 -4.34 1.82 -26.21
N GLY A 240 -5.65 1.55 -26.33
CA GLY A 240 -6.27 0.92 -27.51
C GLY A 240 -6.06 1.67 -28.82
N GLU A 241 -6.03 3.00 -28.80
CA GLU A 241 -5.90 3.83 -29.99
C GLU A 241 -4.46 3.86 -30.55
N ARG A 242 -3.44 3.89 -29.67
CA ARG A 242 -2.03 4.06 -30.08
C ARG A 242 -1.18 2.81 -29.91
N LYS A 243 -1.72 1.72 -29.37
CA LYS A 243 -0.97 0.50 -29.00
C LYS A 243 0.27 0.77 -28.15
N THR A 244 0.29 1.90 -27.43
CA THR A 244 1.38 2.26 -26.54
C THR A 244 1.08 1.79 -25.12
N THR A 245 2.08 1.28 -24.44
CA THR A 245 1.92 0.91 -23.02
C THR A 245 2.00 2.15 -22.17
N VAL A 246 0.99 2.37 -21.34
CA VAL A 246 1.00 3.38 -20.28
C VAL A 246 1.45 2.71 -19.00
N ALA A 247 2.52 3.23 -18.40
CA ALA A 247 2.97 2.79 -17.10
C ALA A 247 2.31 3.64 -16.01
N VAL A 248 1.71 2.97 -15.02
CA VAL A 248 1.04 3.61 -13.89
C VAL A 248 1.68 3.17 -12.59
N THR A 249 1.99 4.13 -11.74
CA THR A 249 2.34 3.89 -10.35
C THR A 249 1.26 4.49 -9.46
N SER A 250 0.55 3.63 -8.74
CA SER A 250 -0.42 4.04 -7.73
C SER A 250 0.21 3.93 -6.34
N THR A 251 0.01 4.95 -5.52
CA THR A 251 0.43 4.97 -4.11
C THR A 251 -0.78 5.33 -3.25
N THR A 252 -1.08 4.50 -2.27
CA THR A 252 -2.12 4.72 -1.26
C THR A 252 -1.46 4.84 0.10
N LEU A 253 -1.78 5.91 0.84
CA LEU A 253 -1.42 6.13 2.23
C LEU A 253 -2.68 6.03 3.08
N LEU A 254 -2.64 5.26 4.17
CA LEU A 254 -3.73 5.12 5.13
C LEU A 254 -3.26 5.58 6.51
N TYR A 255 -4.03 6.48 7.11
CA TYR A 255 -3.69 7.09 8.39
C TYR A 255 -4.96 7.49 9.16
N GLY A 256 -4.81 7.87 10.42
CA GLY A 256 -5.95 8.26 11.25
C GLY A 256 -7.01 7.14 11.31
N PHE A 257 -6.58 5.90 11.56
CA PHE A 257 -7.48 4.76 11.72
C PHE A 257 -8.50 5.02 12.83
N GLY A 258 -9.76 4.57 12.61
CA GLY A 258 -10.89 4.88 13.49
C GLY A 258 -11.48 6.29 13.28
N ALA A 259 -10.95 7.11 12.36
CA ALA A 259 -11.52 8.40 12.06
C ALA A 259 -12.95 8.26 11.52
N PRO A 260 -13.88 9.16 11.87
CA PRO A 260 -15.23 9.13 11.32
C PRO A 260 -15.23 9.16 9.77
N ALA A 261 -15.82 8.15 9.15
CA ALA A 261 -15.92 8.02 7.70
C ALA A 261 -17.39 7.90 7.28
N ARG A 262 -18.13 9.02 7.42
CA ARG A 262 -19.52 9.05 6.96
C ARG A 262 -19.58 9.30 5.46
N VAL A 263 -19.97 8.28 4.71
CA VAL A 263 -20.16 8.35 3.26
C VAL A 263 -21.65 8.14 2.96
N VAL A 264 -22.27 9.09 2.25
CA VAL A 264 -23.67 9.01 1.83
C VAL A 264 -23.67 8.97 0.31
N LEU A 265 -24.26 7.93 -0.26
CA LEU A 265 -24.42 7.80 -1.71
C LEU A 265 -25.54 8.70 -2.22
N PRO A 266 -25.46 9.18 -3.47
CA PRO A 266 -26.48 10.04 -4.06
C PRO A 266 -27.80 9.28 -4.23
N ALA A 267 -28.90 10.00 -4.11
CA ALA A 267 -30.20 9.47 -4.47
C ALA A 267 -30.31 9.24 -6.00
N SER A 268 -31.15 8.31 -6.43
CA SER A 268 -31.32 8.00 -7.87
C SER A 268 -31.66 9.24 -8.71
N ALA A 269 -32.43 10.16 -8.16
CA ALA A 269 -32.78 11.42 -8.83
C ALA A 269 -31.59 12.37 -9.05
N ASP A 270 -30.49 12.19 -8.28
CA ASP A 270 -29.28 12.99 -8.41
C ASP A 270 -28.26 12.38 -9.38
N ILE A 271 -28.56 11.19 -9.92
CA ILE A 271 -27.68 10.51 -10.88
C ILE A 271 -28.09 10.93 -12.30
N PHE A 272 -27.12 11.31 -13.11
CA PHE A 272 -27.31 11.62 -14.52
C PHE A 272 -27.57 10.32 -15.30
N ASP A 273 -28.69 10.28 -16.03
CA ASP A 273 -29.15 9.14 -16.83
C ASP A 273 -28.88 9.29 -18.34
N GLY A 274 -28.30 10.43 -18.73
CA GLY A 274 -27.91 10.70 -20.11
C GLY A 274 -26.61 9.99 -20.51
N LYS A 275 -26.34 9.96 -21.83
CA LYS A 275 -25.08 9.47 -22.37
C LYS A 275 -23.97 10.48 -22.08
N ILE A 276 -22.88 10.00 -21.51
CA ILE A 276 -21.66 10.79 -21.33
C ILE A 276 -20.90 10.74 -22.66
N ALA A 277 -20.57 11.92 -23.21
CA ALA A 277 -19.73 11.96 -24.41
C ALA A 277 -18.36 11.39 -24.10
N GLU A 278 -17.95 10.39 -24.85
CA GLU A 278 -16.54 9.93 -24.87
C GLU A 278 -15.70 11.05 -25.52
N ARG A 279 -14.60 11.42 -24.85
CA ARG A 279 -13.60 12.36 -25.40
C ARG A 279 -12.42 11.60 -25.91
#